data_e9af99f52a357dd3c50aa16a3af0b37e
#
_entry.id   e9af99f52a357dd3c50aa16a3af0b37e
#
_cell.length_a   1.000
_cell.length_b   1.000
_cell.length_c   1.000
_cell.angle_alpha   90.00
_cell.angle_beta   90.00
_cell.angle_gamma   90.00
#
_symmetry.space_group_name_H-M   'P 1'
#
loop_
_entity.id
_entity.type
_entity.pdbx_description
1 polymer ?
#
loop_
_entity_poly.entity_id
_entity_poly.type
_entity_poly.pdbx_seq_one_letter_code
_entity_poly.pdbx_strand_id
1 'polypeptide(L)'
;MRRAFLLVLALAAITWLEFEIFPGHSYLHADTQLLLPILERLDSPGFLSRDLVATHPHLTYTIYDEATLFLREAGRLDFKAALFAQQLLYRLAAVLGVFLLARAARLRDASALLISALVNLGAMLPGPAVFVTDPEATPRAFAFGLVLLAMGLLAREKPLLAGLAGGLALLYHVPTAAPLWAVALLAFIFERRLRSLLRPALSILAVFVLLLANLAQLQPGVIEPQPLFAKISNQLAALQQFRVSYVWVSLWAGREIWIYLAVWVCAVWATTRIWPWLNLQLRWFFVALPLCGILSVPLSDLLLEHLRWSLVPALQPARTLVYTVAIASLVCGVAGIRAAANRRPREAAWWFALVLLAPLSEMASITIPSRSTEAAVAQMAGWADRNTWGSSMFLFPDAQRALYPGIFRAESRRAVWVDWTSGAQMKYFESVGQEWWDRWRATMAPQFSSQRLPPMLSLPIDYFVLKRANQLANVRPVFANREFVVYDAADLRSAPALR
;
A
#
# COMPACT_ATOMS: atom_id res chain seq x y z
N MET A 1 -11.78 0.60 36.63
CA MET A 1 -12.51 1.22 35.48
C MET A 1 -11.83 2.50 35.00
N ARG A 2 -11.55 3.54 35.81
CA ARG A 2 -10.96 4.83 35.38
C ARG A 2 -9.65 4.69 34.58
N ARG A 3 -8.69 3.83 35.02
CA ARG A 3 -7.42 3.60 34.30
C ARG A 3 -7.62 2.99 32.94
N ALA A 4 -8.47 1.98 32.79
CA ALA A 4 -8.76 1.35 31.51
C ALA A 4 -9.40 2.34 30.52
N PHE A 5 -10.33 3.15 30.99
CA PHE A 5 -10.98 4.21 30.22
C PHE A 5 -9.96 5.24 29.72
N LEU A 6 -9.06 5.73 30.58
CA LEU A 6 -8.01 6.67 30.20
C LEU A 6 -7.03 6.07 29.14
N LEU A 7 -6.71 4.78 29.23
CA LEU A 7 -5.87 4.11 28.24
C LEU A 7 -6.57 4.02 26.88
N VAL A 8 -7.86 3.67 26.86
CA VAL A 8 -8.63 3.64 25.60
C VAL A 8 -8.69 5.02 24.96
N LEU A 9 -8.96 6.07 25.75
CA LEU A 9 -8.95 7.45 25.25
C LEU A 9 -7.58 7.87 24.72
N ALA A 10 -6.49 7.51 25.41
CA ALA A 10 -5.14 7.83 24.96
C ALA A 10 -4.78 7.11 23.64
N LEU A 11 -5.12 5.83 23.50
CA LEU A 11 -4.91 5.08 22.27
C LEU A 11 -5.74 5.66 21.10
N ALA A 12 -7.00 5.99 21.35
CA ALA A 12 -7.87 6.63 20.37
C ALA A 12 -7.33 8.02 19.96
N ALA A 13 -6.86 8.83 20.92
CA ALA A 13 -6.27 10.13 20.65
C ALA A 13 -4.97 10.02 19.83
N ILE A 14 -4.07 9.08 20.15
CA ILE A 14 -2.86 8.83 19.36
C ILE A 14 -3.27 8.45 17.93
N THR A 15 -4.18 7.49 17.76
CA THR A 15 -4.66 7.05 16.42
C THR A 15 -5.25 8.22 15.64
N TRP A 16 -6.06 9.06 16.27
CA TRP A 16 -6.67 10.22 15.63
C TRP A 16 -5.65 11.26 15.21
N LEU A 17 -4.66 11.57 16.07
CA LEU A 17 -3.58 12.51 15.77
C LEU A 17 -2.70 12.01 14.61
N GLU A 18 -2.38 10.73 14.59
CA GLU A 18 -1.64 10.10 13.50
C GLU A 18 -2.43 10.11 12.19
N PHE A 19 -3.75 9.94 12.27
CA PHE A 19 -4.63 9.97 11.10
C PHE A 19 -4.77 11.38 10.52
N GLU A 20 -4.92 12.40 11.36
CA GLU A 20 -5.17 13.77 10.89
C GLU A 20 -3.90 14.59 10.63
N ILE A 21 -2.81 14.35 11.39
CA ILE A 21 -1.64 15.23 11.36
C ILE A 21 -0.47 14.57 10.63
N PHE A 22 0.09 13.49 11.19
CA PHE A 22 1.26 12.81 10.64
C PHE A 22 1.35 11.35 11.14
N PRO A 23 1.55 10.38 10.24
CA PRO A 23 1.79 10.50 8.79
C PRO A 23 0.59 10.99 7.97
N GLY A 24 -0.53 11.25 8.63
CA GLY A 24 -1.73 11.72 7.97
C GLY A 24 -2.48 10.60 7.23
N HIS A 25 -3.51 10.96 6.49
CA HIS A 25 -4.21 10.09 5.56
C HIS A 25 -4.30 10.75 4.19
N SER A 26 -4.32 9.94 3.16
CA SER A 26 -4.50 10.41 1.78
C SER A 26 -5.50 9.54 1.04
N TYR A 27 -6.04 10.10 -0.03
CA TYR A 27 -7.02 9.45 -0.87
C TYR A 27 -6.70 9.73 -2.33
N LEU A 28 -6.60 8.68 -3.14
CA LEU A 28 -6.30 8.76 -4.57
C LEU A 28 -4.90 9.33 -4.92
N HIS A 29 -3.93 9.23 -4.01
CA HIS A 29 -2.57 9.72 -4.29
C HIS A 29 -1.62 8.61 -4.74
N ALA A 30 -1.97 7.32 -4.51
CA ALA A 30 -1.18 6.17 -4.92
C ALA A 30 -2.07 4.97 -5.34
N ASP A 31 -2.03 3.87 -4.60
CA ASP A 31 -2.68 2.60 -4.98
C ASP A 31 -4.21 2.67 -4.94
N THR A 32 -4.81 3.57 -4.17
CA THR A 32 -6.29 3.74 -4.16
C THR A 32 -6.85 4.19 -5.51
N GLN A 33 -6.04 4.82 -6.39
CA GLN A 33 -6.42 5.08 -7.79
C GLN A 33 -6.63 3.81 -8.63
N LEU A 34 -6.08 2.67 -8.18
CA LEU A 34 -6.28 1.35 -8.80
C LEU A 34 -7.41 0.57 -8.12
N LEU A 35 -7.49 0.69 -6.79
CA LEU A 35 -8.42 -0.09 -5.99
C LEU A 35 -9.85 0.41 -6.12
N LEU A 36 -10.05 1.74 -6.09
CA LEU A 36 -11.40 2.33 -6.13
C LEU A 36 -12.15 2.03 -7.43
N PRO A 37 -11.57 2.15 -8.64
CA PRO A 37 -12.25 1.77 -9.88
C PRO A 37 -12.69 0.30 -9.94
N ILE A 38 -11.93 -0.60 -9.30
CA ILE A 38 -12.31 -2.01 -9.17
C ILE A 38 -13.55 -2.13 -8.27
N LEU A 39 -13.54 -1.48 -7.10
CA LEU A 39 -14.68 -1.48 -6.17
C LEU A 39 -15.94 -0.86 -6.81
N GLU A 40 -15.80 0.24 -7.53
CA GLU A 40 -16.92 0.91 -8.22
C GLU A 40 -17.52 0.02 -9.30
N ARG A 41 -16.69 -0.70 -10.05
CA ARG A 41 -17.17 -1.64 -11.06
C ARG A 41 -17.85 -2.86 -10.43
N LEU A 42 -17.33 -3.39 -9.32
CA LEU A 42 -17.97 -4.49 -8.58
C LEU A 42 -19.34 -4.08 -8.04
N ASP A 43 -19.47 -2.84 -7.54
CA ASP A 43 -20.72 -2.28 -7.06
C ASP A 43 -21.71 -2.00 -8.21
N SER A 44 -21.21 -1.47 -9.33
CA SER A 44 -22.02 -1.02 -10.46
C SER A 44 -21.37 -1.40 -11.81
N PRO A 45 -21.59 -2.62 -12.32
CA PRO A 45 -20.92 -3.17 -13.51
C PRO A 45 -21.11 -2.38 -14.81
N GLY A 46 -22.06 -1.45 -14.86
CA GLY A 46 -22.29 -0.55 -16.01
C GLY A 46 -21.21 0.51 -16.19
N PHE A 47 -20.50 0.87 -15.12
CA PHE A 47 -19.40 1.83 -15.18
C PHE A 47 -18.07 1.15 -15.49
N LEU A 48 -17.12 1.92 -16.03
CA LEU A 48 -15.73 1.50 -16.24
C LEU A 48 -15.58 0.21 -17.07
N SER A 49 -16.56 -0.13 -17.90
CA SER A 49 -16.59 -1.38 -18.66
C SER A 49 -15.47 -1.50 -19.72
N ARG A 50 -14.84 -0.37 -20.09
CA ARG A 50 -13.73 -0.28 -21.06
C ARG A 50 -12.40 0.08 -20.40
N ASP A 51 -12.38 0.22 -19.05
CA ASP A 51 -11.19 0.64 -18.32
C ASP A 51 -10.25 -0.55 -18.05
N LEU A 52 -8.96 -0.37 -18.37
CA LEU A 52 -7.95 -1.43 -18.24
C LEU A 52 -7.76 -1.87 -16.77
N VAL A 53 -7.91 -0.96 -15.82
CA VAL A 53 -7.77 -1.27 -14.38
C VAL A 53 -8.99 -2.01 -13.87
N ALA A 54 -10.17 -1.45 -14.11
CA ALA A 54 -11.41 -1.96 -13.54
C ALA A 54 -11.82 -3.33 -14.12
N THR A 55 -11.39 -3.64 -15.35
CA THR A 55 -11.66 -4.93 -16.00
C THR A 55 -10.69 -6.04 -15.61
N HIS A 56 -9.60 -5.72 -14.90
CA HIS A 56 -8.63 -6.69 -14.41
C HIS A 56 -8.48 -6.57 -12.89
N PRO A 57 -9.46 -7.03 -12.10
CA PRO A 57 -9.40 -6.97 -10.63
C PRO A 57 -8.28 -7.87 -10.12
N HIS A 58 -7.35 -7.30 -9.34
CA HIS A 58 -6.23 -8.03 -8.73
C HIS A 58 -6.46 -8.34 -7.23
N LEU A 59 -7.69 -8.16 -6.76
CA LEU A 59 -8.08 -8.37 -5.36
C LEU A 59 -8.55 -9.80 -5.08
N THR A 60 -8.47 -10.68 -6.06
CA THR A 60 -9.02 -12.06 -6.08
C THR A 60 -8.65 -12.92 -4.86
N TYR A 61 -7.55 -12.62 -4.17
CA TYR A 61 -7.10 -13.35 -2.99
C TYR A 61 -7.16 -12.48 -1.72
N THR A 62 -8.14 -11.60 -1.65
CA THR A 62 -8.31 -10.70 -0.49
C THR A 62 -9.79 -10.57 -0.14
N ILE A 63 -10.07 -10.09 1.08
CA ILE A 63 -11.43 -9.69 1.51
C ILE A 63 -11.61 -8.18 1.47
N TYR A 64 -10.72 -7.46 0.79
CA TYR A 64 -10.72 -6.00 0.80
C TYR A 64 -11.95 -5.42 0.14
N ASP A 65 -12.35 -5.98 -0.99
CA ASP A 65 -13.54 -5.60 -1.74
C ASP A 65 -14.81 -5.97 -0.98
N GLU A 66 -14.96 -7.21 -0.49
CA GLU A 66 -16.14 -7.63 0.26
C GLU A 66 -16.33 -6.81 1.53
N ALA A 67 -15.23 -6.58 2.28
CA ALA A 67 -15.31 -5.78 3.51
C ALA A 67 -15.69 -4.32 3.22
N THR A 68 -15.15 -3.74 2.15
CA THR A 68 -15.46 -2.36 1.77
C THR A 68 -16.89 -2.21 1.25
N LEU A 69 -17.34 -3.13 0.39
CA LEU A 69 -18.70 -3.15 -0.13
C LEU A 69 -19.73 -3.39 1.00
N PHE A 70 -19.43 -4.34 1.91
CA PHE A 70 -20.27 -4.58 3.08
C PHE A 70 -20.39 -3.33 3.96
N LEU A 71 -19.29 -2.64 4.27
CA LEU A 71 -19.32 -1.42 5.08
C LEU A 71 -20.08 -0.29 4.38
N ARG A 72 -19.92 -0.18 3.06
CA ARG A 72 -20.66 0.79 2.26
C ARG A 72 -22.17 0.54 2.31
N GLU A 73 -22.59 -0.69 2.09
CA GLU A 73 -23.99 -1.08 2.07
C GLU A 73 -24.62 -0.98 3.47
N ALA A 74 -24.05 -1.67 4.46
CA ALA A 74 -24.56 -1.70 5.83
C ALA A 74 -24.51 -0.33 6.52
N GLY A 75 -23.46 0.45 6.28
CA GLY A 75 -23.24 1.79 6.85
C GLY A 75 -23.88 2.92 6.03
N ARG A 76 -24.40 2.64 4.83
CA ARG A 76 -24.85 3.66 3.85
C ARG A 76 -23.77 4.72 3.60
N LEU A 77 -22.52 4.28 3.53
CA LEU A 77 -21.36 5.13 3.34
C LEU A 77 -21.02 5.25 1.86
N ASP A 78 -20.40 6.34 1.44
CA ASP A 78 -19.65 6.36 0.19
C ASP A 78 -18.33 5.58 0.32
N PHE A 79 -17.65 5.31 -0.79
CA PHE A 79 -16.41 4.55 -0.78
C PHE A 79 -15.31 5.24 0.03
N LYS A 80 -15.22 6.56 -0.03
CA LYS A 80 -14.23 7.32 0.72
C LYS A 80 -14.42 7.15 2.23
N ALA A 81 -15.64 7.30 2.70
CA ALA A 81 -15.98 7.12 4.12
C ALA A 81 -15.77 5.67 4.58
N ALA A 82 -16.15 4.67 3.76
CA ALA A 82 -15.94 3.25 4.07
C ALA A 82 -14.46 2.89 4.16
N LEU A 83 -13.63 3.40 3.25
CA LEU A 83 -12.18 3.21 3.26
C LEU A 83 -11.51 3.92 4.45
N PHE A 84 -11.93 5.15 4.77
CA PHE A 84 -11.41 5.90 5.91
C PHE A 84 -11.77 5.24 7.25
N ALA A 85 -13.00 4.72 7.38
CA ALA A 85 -13.41 4.00 8.58
C ALA A 85 -12.55 2.74 8.79
N GLN A 86 -12.28 1.97 7.72
CA GLN A 86 -11.38 0.82 7.79
C GLN A 86 -9.95 1.25 8.13
N GLN A 87 -9.43 2.27 7.49
CA GLN A 87 -8.07 2.76 7.73
C GLN A 87 -7.89 3.19 9.19
N LEU A 88 -8.86 3.92 9.74
CA LEU A 88 -8.84 4.34 11.14
C LEU A 88 -8.86 3.14 12.10
N LEU A 89 -9.71 2.15 11.82
CA LEU A 89 -9.79 0.92 12.62
C LEU A 89 -8.46 0.15 12.63
N TYR A 90 -7.82 -0.03 11.47
CA TYR A 90 -6.58 -0.79 11.38
C TYR A 90 -5.35 -0.02 11.89
N ARG A 91 -5.38 1.32 11.84
CA ARG A 91 -4.41 2.14 12.56
C ARG A 91 -4.56 2.00 14.07
N LEU A 92 -5.79 1.98 14.60
CA LEU A 92 -6.03 1.70 16.00
C LEU A 92 -5.49 0.30 16.39
N ALA A 93 -5.66 -0.69 15.52
CA ALA A 93 -5.09 -2.02 15.71
C ALA A 93 -3.55 -1.98 15.77
N ALA A 94 -2.89 -1.20 14.90
CA ALA A 94 -1.44 -1.01 14.93
C ALA A 94 -0.98 -0.33 16.22
N VAL A 95 -1.60 0.78 16.61
CA VAL A 95 -1.32 1.53 17.82
C VAL A 95 -1.48 0.63 19.06
N LEU A 96 -2.58 -0.13 19.15
CA LEU A 96 -2.81 -1.10 20.22
C LEU A 96 -1.78 -2.23 20.19
N GLY A 97 -1.44 -2.75 19.02
CA GLY A 97 -0.45 -3.82 18.86
C GLY A 97 0.92 -3.41 19.40
N VAL A 98 1.42 -2.24 18.98
CA VAL A 98 2.70 -1.69 19.49
C VAL A 98 2.64 -1.40 20.99
N PHE A 99 1.53 -0.86 21.50
CA PHE A 99 1.31 -0.69 22.93
C PHE A 99 1.44 -2.01 23.70
N LEU A 100 0.79 -3.07 23.22
CA LEU A 100 0.86 -4.40 23.84
C LEU A 100 2.28 -4.99 23.80
N LEU A 101 3.02 -4.81 22.71
CA LEU A 101 4.43 -5.22 22.59
C LEU A 101 5.32 -4.48 23.60
N ALA A 102 5.17 -3.16 23.69
CA ALA A 102 5.90 -2.34 24.64
C ALA A 102 5.57 -2.72 26.11
N ARG A 103 4.31 -3.05 26.39
CA ARG A 103 3.88 -3.59 27.70
C ARG A 103 4.48 -4.97 27.98
N ALA A 104 4.55 -5.83 26.98
CA ALA A 104 5.20 -7.16 27.10
C ALA A 104 6.71 -7.03 27.34
N ALA A 105 7.35 -5.97 26.82
CA ALA A 105 8.73 -5.58 27.16
C ALA A 105 8.84 -4.88 28.53
N ARG A 106 7.83 -5.00 29.39
CA ARG A 106 7.77 -4.50 30.78
C ARG A 106 7.90 -2.98 30.92
N LEU A 107 7.44 -2.20 29.94
CA LEU A 107 7.31 -0.76 30.10
C LEU A 107 6.03 -0.40 30.88
N ARG A 108 6.03 0.78 31.56
CA ARG A 108 4.83 1.36 32.16
C ARG A 108 3.89 1.90 31.08
N ASP A 109 2.60 2.11 31.42
CA ASP A 109 1.59 2.52 30.44
C ASP A 109 1.96 3.80 29.69
N ALA A 110 2.40 4.86 30.38
CA ALA A 110 2.79 6.12 29.74
C ALA A 110 3.97 5.94 28.76
N SER A 111 4.99 5.15 29.16
CA SER A 111 6.12 4.84 28.27
C SER A 111 5.70 3.97 27.08
N ALA A 112 4.77 3.03 27.29
CA ALA A 112 4.24 2.19 26.22
C ALA A 112 3.40 3.00 25.22
N LEU A 113 2.61 3.97 25.69
CA LEU A 113 1.87 4.92 24.84
C LEU A 113 2.83 5.79 24.01
N LEU A 114 3.91 6.30 24.64
CA LEU A 114 4.92 7.08 23.91
C LEU A 114 5.58 6.24 22.80
N ILE A 115 5.96 4.99 23.10
CA ILE A 115 6.54 4.10 22.09
C ILE A 115 5.53 3.81 20.98
N SER A 116 4.25 3.61 21.35
CA SER A 116 3.21 3.38 20.35
C SER A 116 3.06 4.56 19.41
N ALA A 117 3.02 5.79 19.93
CA ALA A 117 2.98 6.99 19.12
C ALA A 117 4.22 7.11 18.21
N LEU A 118 5.43 6.92 18.74
CA LEU A 118 6.67 7.07 17.98
C LEU A 118 6.80 6.05 16.84
N VAL A 119 6.45 4.78 17.06
CA VAL A 119 6.57 3.73 16.03
C VAL A 119 5.56 3.94 14.90
N ASN A 120 4.35 4.38 15.24
CA ASN A 120 3.29 4.61 14.25
C ASN A 120 3.41 5.95 13.51
N LEU A 121 4.36 6.83 13.86
CA LEU A 121 4.77 7.92 12.96
C LEU A 121 5.24 7.36 11.61
N GLY A 122 5.66 6.11 11.59
CA GLY A 122 5.96 5.39 10.37
C GLY A 122 7.29 5.77 9.75
N ALA A 123 7.51 5.25 8.57
CA ALA A 123 8.63 5.57 7.70
C ALA A 123 8.31 5.07 6.29
N MET A 124 8.66 5.83 5.27
CA MET A 124 8.72 5.33 3.90
C MET A 124 10.01 4.52 3.73
N LEU A 125 9.89 3.34 3.12
CA LEU A 125 11.02 2.51 2.74
C LEU A 125 11.29 2.71 1.25
N PRO A 126 12.31 3.49 0.86
CA PRO A 126 12.75 3.57 -0.52
C PRO A 126 13.24 2.19 -1.00
N GLY A 127 13.37 2.00 -2.30
CA GLY A 127 13.62 0.67 -2.87
C GLY A 127 12.32 -0.12 -2.99
N PRO A 128 11.82 -0.83 -1.98
CA PRO A 128 10.58 -1.61 -2.09
C PRO A 128 9.30 -0.76 -2.16
N ALA A 129 9.40 0.56 -2.03
CA ALA A 129 8.29 1.52 -2.09
C ALA A 129 7.10 1.10 -1.20
N VAL A 130 7.37 0.95 0.10
CA VAL A 130 6.36 0.57 1.09
C VAL A 130 6.49 1.45 2.33
N PHE A 131 5.39 1.66 3.04
CA PHE A 131 5.34 2.43 4.27
C PHE A 131 5.19 1.52 5.49
N VAL A 132 5.77 1.88 6.63
CA VAL A 132 5.47 1.27 7.92
C VAL A 132 4.05 1.64 8.34
N THR A 133 3.68 2.91 8.19
CA THR A 133 2.30 3.39 8.35
C THR A 133 1.87 3.99 7.01
N ASP A 134 1.06 3.24 6.26
CA ASP A 134 0.64 3.65 4.93
C ASP A 134 -0.40 4.78 5.04
N PRO A 135 -0.22 5.93 4.37
CA PRO A 135 -1.20 7.00 4.38
C PRO A 135 -2.47 6.67 3.61
N GLU A 136 -2.46 5.65 2.75
CA GLU A 136 -3.65 5.23 1.99
C GLU A 136 -4.33 3.98 2.54
N ALA A 137 -5.63 3.87 2.26
CA ALA A 137 -6.47 2.73 2.61
C ALA A 137 -6.22 1.54 1.67
N THR A 138 -5.11 0.84 1.87
CA THR A 138 -4.69 -0.29 1.03
C THR A 138 -4.79 -1.62 1.79
N PRO A 139 -4.96 -2.76 1.09
CA PRO A 139 -4.99 -4.08 1.75
C PRO A 139 -3.77 -4.35 2.63
N ARG A 140 -2.56 -3.93 2.19
CA ARG A 140 -1.32 -4.10 2.96
C ARG A 140 -1.29 -3.26 4.24
N ALA A 141 -1.84 -2.04 4.20
CA ALA A 141 -1.94 -1.16 5.37
C ALA A 141 -2.80 -1.81 6.46
N PHE A 142 -3.94 -2.35 6.05
CA PHE A 142 -4.87 -3.04 6.95
C PHE A 142 -4.23 -4.30 7.54
N ALA A 143 -3.61 -5.11 6.69
CA ALA A 143 -2.91 -6.32 7.12
C ALA A 143 -1.77 -6.02 8.11
N PHE A 144 -0.97 -4.96 7.88
CA PHE A 144 0.16 -4.67 8.77
C PHE A 144 -0.28 -4.22 10.17
N GLY A 145 -1.35 -3.41 10.26
CA GLY A 145 -1.96 -3.05 11.54
C GLY A 145 -2.42 -4.27 12.34
N LEU A 146 -3.08 -5.22 11.67
CA LEU A 146 -3.52 -6.48 12.26
C LEU A 146 -2.35 -7.40 12.65
N VAL A 147 -1.28 -7.40 11.88
CA VAL A 147 -0.04 -8.14 12.22
C VAL A 147 0.57 -7.62 13.51
N LEU A 148 0.71 -6.29 13.65
CA LEU A 148 1.23 -5.69 14.89
C LEU A 148 0.34 -6.03 16.09
N LEU A 149 -0.98 -6.02 15.90
CA LEU A 149 -1.94 -6.45 16.93
C LEU A 149 -1.75 -7.94 17.27
N ALA A 150 -1.63 -8.82 16.28
CA ALA A 150 -1.41 -10.24 16.49
C ALA A 150 -0.12 -10.52 17.28
N MET A 151 0.97 -9.84 16.91
CA MET A 151 2.25 -9.92 17.64
C MET A 151 2.08 -9.48 19.10
N GLY A 152 1.40 -8.35 19.33
CA GLY A 152 1.13 -7.82 20.68
C GLY A 152 0.30 -8.79 21.52
N LEU A 153 -0.73 -9.40 20.91
CA LEU A 153 -1.59 -10.39 21.57
C LEU A 153 -0.84 -11.69 21.89
N LEU A 154 0.01 -12.19 20.97
CA LEU A 154 0.89 -13.34 21.25
C LEU A 154 1.86 -13.05 22.41
N ALA A 155 2.47 -11.87 22.39
CA ALA A 155 3.38 -11.46 23.46
C ALA A 155 2.67 -11.28 24.84
N ARG A 156 1.35 -11.13 24.83
CA ARG A 156 0.46 -11.07 26.01
C ARG A 156 -0.27 -12.38 26.28
N GLU A 157 0.15 -13.48 25.67
CA GLU A 157 -0.40 -14.82 25.84
C GLU A 157 -1.91 -14.92 25.56
N LYS A 158 -2.36 -14.23 24.49
CA LYS A 158 -3.73 -14.27 23.97
C LYS A 158 -3.80 -14.94 22.60
N PRO A 159 -3.47 -16.25 22.48
CA PRO A 159 -3.24 -16.89 21.19
C PRO A 159 -4.49 -16.96 20.28
N LEU A 160 -5.69 -17.13 20.86
CA LEU A 160 -6.91 -17.16 20.04
C LEU A 160 -7.17 -15.82 19.35
N LEU A 161 -7.09 -14.72 20.11
CA LEU A 161 -7.25 -13.38 19.53
C LEU A 161 -6.14 -13.05 18.55
N ALA A 162 -4.91 -13.51 18.82
CA ALA A 162 -3.79 -13.34 17.90
C ALA A 162 -3.99 -14.12 16.60
N GLY A 163 -4.51 -15.35 16.69
CA GLY A 163 -4.89 -16.15 15.52
C GLY A 163 -5.96 -15.47 14.67
N LEU A 164 -6.98 -14.89 15.31
CA LEU A 164 -8.03 -14.13 14.62
C LEU A 164 -7.47 -12.87 13.93
N ALA A 165 -6.70 -12.04 14.65
CA ALA A 165 -6.12 -10.82 14.08
C ALA A 165 -5.14 -11.14 12.94
N GLY A 166 -4.23 -12.10 13.12
CA GLY A 166 -3.26 -12.47 12.11
C GLY A 166 -3.86 -13.28 10.95
N GLY A 167 -4.93 -14.05 11.19
CA GLY A 167 -5.72 -14.70 10.14
C GLY A 167 -6.46 -13.68 9.29
N LEU A 168 -7.08 -12.69 9.91
CA LEU A 168 -7.71 -11.57 9.19
C LEU A 168 -6.66 -10.77 8.38
N ALA A 169 -5.46 -10.55 8.93
CA ALA A 169 -4.35 -9.95 8.19
C ALA A 169 -4.00 -10.76 6.93
N LEU A 170 -4.00 -12.08 7.01
CA LEU A 170 -3.75 -12.96 5.87
C LEU A 170 -4.81 -12.78 4.78
N LEU A 171 -6.09 -12.67 5.14
CA LEU A 171 -7.18 -12.44 4.19
C LEU A 171 -7.07 -11.06 3.51
N TYR A 172 -6.57 -10.04 4.20
CA TYR A 172 -6.34 -8.73 3.57
C TYR A 172 -5.12 -8.70 2.67
N HIS A 173 -3.98 -9.29 3.09
CA HIS A 173 -2.76 -9.23 2.29
C HIS A 173 -1.75 -10.30 2.70
N VAL A 174 -1.73 -11.40 1.95
CA VAL A 174 -0.86 -12.55 2.21
C VAL A 174 0.63 -12.16 2.35
N PRO A 175 1.24 -11.37 1.44
CA PRO A 175 2.66 -11.06 1.53
C PRO A 175 3.04 -10.30 2.81
N THR A 176 2.12 -9.49 3.35
CA THR A 176 2.35 -8.77 4.60
C THR A 176 2.19 -9.68 5.82
N ALA A 177 1.25 -10.61 5.83
CA ALA A 177 0.98 -11.46 6.98
C ALA A 177 1.92 -12.69 7.06
N ALA A 178 2.36 -13.22 5.92
CA ALA A 178 3.13 -14.45 5.84
C ALA A 178 4.43 -14.47 6.69
N PRO A 179 5.24 -13.40 6.76
CA PRO A 179 6.47 -13.40 7.58
C PRO A 179 6.20 -13.64 9.07
N LEU A 180 5.13 -13.06 9.65
CA LEU A 180 4.75 -13.34 11.04
C LEU A 180 4.47 -14.82 11.25
N TRP A 181 3.69 -15.41 10.36
CA TRP A 181 3.30 -16.81 10.47
C TRP A 181 4.43 -17.78 10.18
N ALA A 182 5.34 -17.43 9.27
CA ALA A 182 6.58 -18.20 9.06
C ALA A 182 7.42 -18.22 10.34
N VAL A 183 7.63 -17.08 10.99
CA VAL A 183 8.36 -17.00 12.26
C VAL A 183 7.63 -17.73 13.39
N ALA A 184 6.29 -17.63 13.48
CA ALA A 184 5.51 -18.36 14.47
C ALA A 184 5.61 -19.88 14.26
N LEU A 185 5.59 -20.34 13.02
CA LEU A 185 5.77 -21.77 12.69
C LEU A 185 7.18 -22.26 13.03
N LEU A 186 8.22 -21.49 12.69
CA LEU A 186 9.61 -21.81 13.09
C LEU A 186 9.73 -21.87 14.61
N ALA A 187 9.16 -20.91 15.34
CA ALA A 187 9.14 -20.93 16.79
C ALA A 187 8.40 -22.15 17.35
N PHE A 188 7.27 -22.54 16.73
CA PHE A 188 6.54 -23.76 17.10
C PHE A 188 7.37 -25.04 16.89
N ILE A 189 8.15 -25.12 15.82
CA ILE A 189 8.98 -26.28 15.50
C ILE A 189 10.17 -26.38 16.46
N PHE A 190 10.91 -25.28 16.62
CA PHE A 190 12.22 -25.30 17.29
C PHE A 190 12.14 -24.98 18.80
N GLU A 191 11.09 -24.27 19.29
CA GLU A 191 10.98 -23.89 20.71
C GLU A 191 9.79 -24.60 21.38
N ARG A 192 10.13 -25.73 22.06
CA ARG A 192 9.10 -26.54 22.73
C ARG A 192 8.22 -25.79 23.70
N ARG A 193 8.78 -24.75 24.37
CA ARG A 193 8.07 -23.95 25.38
C ARG A 193 6.97 -23.08 24.77
N LEU A 194 7.06 -22.76 23.49
CA LEU A 194 6.05 -21.97 22.78
C LEU A 194 4.94 -22.80 22.12
N ARG A 195 5.06 -24.13 22.07
CA ARG A 195 4.10 -24.99 21.36
C ARG A 195 2.68 -24.88 21.91
N SER A 196 2.54 -24.87 23.26
CA SER A 196 1.22 -24.75 23.89
C SER A 196 0.55 -23.41 23.60
N LEU A 197 1.35 -22.35 23.55
CA LEU A 197 0.87 -21.00 23.24
C LEU A 197 0.53 -20.85 21.74
N LEU A 198 1.40 -21.34 20.83
CA LEU A 198 1.25 -21.12 19.40
C LEU A 198 0.22 -22.05 18.75
N ARG A 199 -0.01 -23.25 19.29
CA ARG A 199 -0.97 -24.22 18.73
C ARG A 199 -2.35 -23.63 18.47
N PRO A 200 -3.03 -22.94 19.42
CA PRO A 200 -4.35 -22.37 19.15
C PRO A 200 -4.33 -21.28 18.05
N ALA A 201 -3.30 -20.44 18.02
CA ALA A 201 -3.14 -19.41 17.00
C ALA A 201 -2.97 -20.02 15.60
N LEU A 202 -2.10 -21.04 15.48
CA LEU A 202 -1.84 -21.74 14.20
C LEU A 202 -3.07 -22.57 13.76
N SER A 203 -3.86 -23.12 14.68
CA SER A 203 -5.12 -23.81 14.35
C SER A 203 -6.12 -22.83 13.74
N ILE A 204 -6.26 -21.62 14.30
CA ILE A 204 -7.12 -20.58 13.72
C ILE A 204 -6.57 -20.14 12.37
N LEU A 205 -5.24 -19.94 12.23
CA LEU A 205 -4.62 -19.61 10.96
C LEU A 205 -4.96 -20.63 9.87
N ALA A 206 -4.94 -21.93 10.18
CA ALA A 206 -5.29 -22.97 9.21
C ALA A 206 -6.72 -22.80 8.67
N VAL A 207 -7.68 -22.39 9.51
CA VAL A 207 -9.04 -22.04 9.06
C VAL A 207 -9.02 -20.87 8.09
N PHE A 208 -8.25 -19.82 8.38
CA PHE A 208 -8.13 -18.65 7.50
C PHE A 208 -7.45 -18.97 6.17
N VAL A 209 -6.48 -19.90 6.15
CA VAL A 209 -5.87 -20.40 4.91
C VAL A 209 -6.90 -21.14 4.04
N LEU A 210 -7.77 -21.96 4.66
CA LEU A 210 -8.86 -22.64 3.94
C LEU A 210 -9.89 -21.62 3.41
N LEU A 211 -10.24 -20.61 4.21
CA LEU A 211 -11.12 -19.52 3.77
C LEU A 211 -10.53 -18.77 2.57
N LEU A 212 -9.24 -18.42 2.63
CA LEU A 212 -8.53 -17.76 1.53
C LEU A 212 -8.56 -18.60 0.24
N ALA A 213 -8.32 -19.91 0.36
CA ALA A 213 -8.37 -20.81 -0.77
C ALA A 213 -9.78 -20.89 -1.40
N ASN A 214 -10.84 -20.82 -0.58
CA ASN A 214 -12.22 -20.77 -1.06
C ASN A 214 -12.54 -19.42 -1.73
N LEU A 215 -12.16 -18.31 -1.13
CA LEU A 215 -12.35 -16.96 -1.71
C LEU A 215 -11.72 -16.86 -3.09
N ALA A 216 -10.50 -17.36 -3.25
CA ALA A 216 -9.80 -17.38 -4.52
C ALA A 216 -10.54 -18.12 -5.66
N GLN A 217 -11.46 -19.06 -5.31
CA GLN A 217 -12.26 -19.81 -6.28
C GLN A 217 -13.60 -19.13 -6.60
N LEU A 218 -14.09 -18.26 -5.71
CA LEU A 218 -15.43 -17.70 -5.81
C LEU A 218 -15.46 -16.31 -6.48
N GLN A 219 -14.32 -15.64 -6.57
CA GLN A 219 -14.29 -14.27 -7.11
C GLN A 219 -14.51 -14.25 -8.64
N PRO A 220 -15.48 -13.46 -9.14
CA PRO A 220 -15.65 -13.24 -10.55
C PRO A 220 -14.53 -12.30 -11.08
N GLY A 221 -13.92 -12.66 -12.17
CA GLY A 221 -12.94 -11.82 -12.84
C GLY A 221 -12.10 -12.60 -13.84
N VAL A 222 -11.44 -11.90 -14.74
CA VAL A 222 -10.47 -12.51 -15.66
C VAL A 222 -9.21 -12.77 -14.85
N ILE A 223 -9.06 -14.01 -14.38
CA ILE A 223 -7.82 -14.48 -13.76
C ILE A 223 -6.98 -15.07 -14.88
N GLU A 224 -5.83 -14.47 -15.16
CA GLU A 224 -4.83 -15.13 -15.99
C GLU A 224 -4.25 -16.31 -15.20
N PRO A 225 -4.43 -17.56 -15.64
CA PRO A 225 -3.84 -18.68 -14.93
C PRO A 225 -2.31 -18.58 -15.04
N GLN A 226 -1.68 -18.31 -13.92
CA GLN A 226 -0.22 -18.33 -13.82
C GLN A 226 0.22 -19.68 -13.24
N PRO A 227 0.91 -20.52 -14.01
CA PRO A 227 1.54 -21.71 -13.46
C PRO A 227 2.51 -21.33 -12.34
N LEU A 228 2.50 -22.10 -11.25
CA LEU A 228 3.32 -21.80 -10.04
C LEU A 228 4.79 -21.50 -10.34
N PHE A 229 5.35 -22.10 -11.38
CA PHE A 229 6.76 -21.95 -11.78
C PHE A 229 6.93 -21.27 -13.15
N ALA A 230 5.95 -20.48 -13.58
CA ALA A 230 6.07 -19.70 -14.80
C ALA A 230 7.22 -18.69 -14.70
N LYS A 231 7.87 -18.42 -15.83
CA LYS A 231 8.94 -17.42 -15.93
C LYS A 231 8.43 -16.17 -16.63
N ILE A 232 8.88 -15.03 -16.16
CA ILE A 232 8.62 -13.73 -16.79
C ILE A 232 9.37 -13.69 -18.13
N SER A 233 8.67 -13.30 -19.21
CA SER A 233 9.27 -13.06 -20.52
C SER A 233 10.27 -11.88 -20.47
N ASN A 234 11.23 -11.86 -21.41
CA ASN A 234 12.19 -10.74 -21.50
C ASN A 234 11.47 -9.39 -21.72
N GLN A 235 10.40 -9.41 -22.49
CA GLN A 235 9.61 -8.22 -22.79
C GLN A 235 8.89 -7.71 -21.52
N LEU A 236 8.20 -8.59 -20.82
CA LEU A 236 7.52 -8.21 -19.57
C LEU A 236 8.52 -7.75 -18.51
N ALA A 237 9.69 -8.39 -18.40
CA ALA A 237 10.76 -7.96 -17.51
C ALA A 237 11.19 -6.52 -17.79
N ALA A 238 11.44 -6.18 -19.06
CA ALA A 238 11.82 -4.82 -19.47
C ALA A 238 10.70 -3.81 -19.13
N LEU A 239 9.43 -4.15 -19.34
CA LEU A 239 8.28 -3.31 -19.00
C LEU A 239 8.16 -3.11 -17.49
N GLN A 240 8.34 -4.17 -16.72
CA GLN A 240 8.32 -4.08 -15.24
C GLN A 240 9.49 -3.24 -14.72
N GLN A 241 10.69 -3.38 -15.25
CA GLN A 241 11.83 -2.53 -14.91
C GLN A 241 11.56 -1.05 -15.21
N PHE A 242 10.89 -0.76 -16.32
CA PHE A 242 10.51 0.61 -16.68
C PHE A 242 9.43 1.18 -15.75
N ARG A 243 8.36 0.40 -15.46
CA ARG A 243 7.16 0.94 -14.79
C ARG A 243 7.10 0.64 -13.29
N VAL A 244 7.61 -0.50 -12.85
CA VAL A 244 7.55 -0.98 -11.46
C VAL A 244 8.95 -1.33 -10.93
N SER A 245 9.92 -0.45 -11.20
CA SER A 245 11.33 -0.62 -10.86
C SER A 245 11.60 -0.97 -9.38
N TYR A 246 10.72 -0.54 -8.48
CA TYR A 246 10.82 -0.85 -7.05
C TYR A 246 10.73 -2.35 -6.70
N VAL A 247 10.27 -3.20 -7.62
CA VAL A 247 10.23 -4.66 -7.45
C VAL A 247 11.60 -5.30 -7.74
N TRP A 248 12.42 -4.62 -8.55
CA TRP A 248 13.73 -5.10 -9.04
C TRP A 248 14.84 -4.55 -8.15
N VAL A 249 15.47 -5.44 -7.38
CA VAL A 249 16.49 -5.03 -6.38
C VAL A 249 17.71 -4.40 -7.02
N SER A 250 18.13 -4.86 -8.20
CA SER A 250 19.24 -4.29 -8.98
C SER A 250 19.03 -2.83 -9.39
N LEU A 251 17.78 -2.37 -9.42
CA LEU A 251 17.44 -0.98 -9.76
C LEU A 251 17.35 -0.06 -8.54
N TRP A 252 17.53 -0.60 -7.33
CA TRP A 252 17.57 0.23 -6.12
C TRP A 252 18.89 0.99 -6.04
N ALA A 253 18.86 2.16 -5.41
CA ALA A 253 20.11 2.84 -5.11
C ALA A 253 20.93 2.00 -4.10
N GLY A 254 22.20 1.77 -4.37
CA GLY A 254 23.05 0.93 -3.50
C GLY A 254 23.08 1.41 -2.03
N ARG A 255 22.93 2.73 -1.80
CA ARG A 255 22.79 3.32 -0.45
C ARG A 255 21.60 2.76 0.34
N GLU A 256 20.50 2.37 -0.32
CA GLU A 256 19.29 1.87 0.33
C GLU A 256 19.56 0.53 1.03
N ILE A 257 20.30 -0.36 0.37
CA ILE A 257 20.69 -1.65 0.96
C ILE A 257 21.54 -1.43 2.23
N TRP A 258 22.50 -0.50 2.18
CA TRP A 258 23.32 -0.18 3.34
C TRP A 258 22.54 0.45 4.48
N ILE A 259 21.53 1.28 4.19
CA ILE A 259 20.62 1.83 5.20
C ILE A 259 19.86 0.71 5.91
N TYR A 260 19.30 -0.26 5.17
CA TYR A 260 18.58 -1.38 5.79
C TYR A 260 19.48 -2.28 6.63
N LEU A 261 20.71 -2.53 6.17
CA LEU A 261 21.71 -3.25 6.98
C LEU A 261 22.03 -2.48 8.26
N ALA A 262 22.23 -1.18 8.20
CA ALA A 262 22.48 -0.34 9.38
C ALA A 262 21.28 -0.35 10.34
N VAL A 263 20.06 -0.23 9.83
CA VAL A 263 18.82 -0.32 10.61
C VAL A 263 18.70 -1.69 11.30
N TRP A 264 19.01 -2.77 10.58
CA TRP A 264 19.02 -4.11 11.15
C TRP A 264 20.07 -4.27 12.24
N VAL A 265 21.32 -3.79 12.05
CA VAL A 265 22.37 -3.80 13.07
C VAL A 265 21.92 -3.02 14.31
N CYS A 266 21.29 -1.85 14.15
CA CYS A 266 20.71 -1.09 15.25
C CYS A 266 19.61 -1.88 15.98
N ALA A 267 18.74 -2.56 15.23
CA ALA A 267 17.69 -3.40 15.82
C ALA A 267 18.27 -4.55 16.65
N VAL A 268 19.28 -5.24 16.12
CA VAL A 268 19.99 -6.31 16.86
C VAL A 268 20.65 -5.74 18.10
N TRP A 269 21.38 -4.65 17.98
CA TRP A 269 22.05 -4.01 19.12
C TRP A 269 21.04 -3.54 20.19
N ALA A 270 19.97 -2.86 19.81
CA ALA A 270 18.91 -2.47 20.75
C ALA A 270 18.28 -3.70 21.42
N THR A 271 18.02 -4.78 20.65
CA THR A 271 17.45 -6.02 21.17
C THR A 271 18.36 -6.66 22.24
N THR A 272 19.69 -6.69 22.02
CA THR A 272 20.64 -7.20 23.02
C THR A 272 20.61 -6.36 24.31
N ARG A 273 20.46 -5.02 24.17
CA ARG A 273 20.37 -4.12 25.34
C ARG A 273 19.12 -4.34 26.17
N ILE A 274 17.99 -4.70 25.53
CA ILE A 274 16.71 -4.92 26.23
C ILE A 274 16.42 -6.41 26.52
N TRP A 275 17.30 -7.32 26.15
CA TRP A 275 17.13 -8.76 26.25
C TRP A 275 16.61 -9.28 27.60
N PRO A 276 17.09 -8.79 28.78
CA PRO A 276 16.62 -9.25 30.09
C PRO A 276 15.14 -8.97 30.36
N TRP A 277 14.54 -8.02 29.65
CA TRP A 277 13.13 -7.64 29.80
C TRP A 277 12.19 -8.29 28.80
N LEU A 278 12.74 -9.06 27.83
CA LEU A 278 11.97 -9.70 26.79
C LEU A 278 11.51 -11.10 27.25
N ASN A 279 10.22 -11.38 27.07
CA ASN A 279 9.73 -12.75 27.10
C ASN A 279 10.18 -13.54 25.87
N LEU A 280 9.95 -14.85 25.86
CA LEU A 280 10.45 -15.73 24.82
C LEU A 280 9.82 -15.41 23.44
N GLN A 281 8.54 -15.04 23.40
CA GLN A 281 7.85 -14.64 22.18
C GLN A 281 8.47 -13.40 21.54
N LEU A 282 8.75 -12.37 22.37
CA LEU A 282 9.38 -11.14 21.89
C LEU A 282 10.81 -11.38 21.38
N ARG A 283 11.56 -12.30 22.01
CA ARG A 283 12.90 -12.67 21.52
C ARG A 283 12.82 -13.24 20.09
N TRP A 284 11.88 -14.14 19.84
CA TRP A 284 11.66 -14.68 18.50
C TRP A 284 11.25 -13.58 17.50
N PHE A 285 10.29 -12.73 17.85
CA PHE A 285 9.81 -11.68 16.94
C PHE A 285 10.90 -10.64 16.65
N PHE A 286 11.63 -10.19 17.67
CA PHE A 286 12.62 -9.12 17.51
C PHE A 286 13.94 -9.58 16.88
N VAL A 287 14.18 -10.87 16.78
CA VAL A 287 15.33 -11.42 16.08
C VAL A 287 14.93 -11.94 14.69
N ALA A 288 13.93 -12.81 14.62
CA ALA A 288 13.63 -13.51 13.40
C ALA A 288 12.93 -12.65 12.34
N LEU A 289 11.98 -11.76 12.72
CA LEU A 289 11.30 -10.91 11.73
C LEU A 289 12.25 -9.90 11.06
N PRO A 290 13.12 -9.15 11.77
CA PRO A 290 14.10 -8.30 11.11
C PRO A 290 15.08 -9.10 10.23
N LEU A 291 15.46 -10.31 10.64
CA LEU A 291 16.29 -11.19 9.83
C LEU A 291 15.57 -11.63 8.55
N CYS A 292 14.29 -12.02 8.65
CA CYS A 292 13.47 -12.31 7.47
C CYS A 292 13.40 -11.10 6.52
N GLY A 293 13.28 -9.88 7.06
CA GLY A 293 13.29 -8.66 6.26
C GLY A 293 14.58 -8.47 5.48
N ILE A 294 15.74 -8.63 6.12
CA ILE A 294 17.03 -8.52 5.43
C ILE A 294 17.23 -9.63 4.42
N LEU A 295 16.92 -10.89 4.78
CA LEU A 295 17.07 -12.03 3.88
C LEU A 295 16.09 -11.99 2.69
N SER A 296 14.99 -11.26 2.81
CA SER A 296 14.03 -11.11 1.72
C SER A 296 14.60 -10.33 0.52
N VAL A 297 15.62 -9.49 0.73
CA VAL A 297 16.27 -8.72 -0.35
C VAL A 297 17.05 -9.65 -1.29
N PRO A 298 18.07 -10.42 -0.84
CA PRO A 298 18.77 -11.35 -1.72
C PRO A 298 17.84 -12.47 -2.23
N LEU A 299 16.80 -12.83 -1.47
CA LEU A 299 15.79 -13.78 -1.95
C LEU A 299 14.98 -13.20 -3.12
N SER A 300 14.58 -11.93 -3.06
CA SER A 300 13.89 -11.25 -4.17
C SER A 300 14.77 -11.16 -5.40
N ASP A 301 16.05 -10.80 -5.24
CA ASP A 301 17.03 -10.77 -6.31
C ASP A 301 17.16 -12.15 -6.98
N LEU A 302 17.42 -13.19 -6.20
CA LEU A 302 17.54 -14.56 -6.70
C LEU A 302 16.28 -15.02 -7.46
N LEU A 303 15.11 -14.85 -6.85
CA LEU A 303 13.86 -15.38 -7.40
C LEU A 303 13.38 -14.59 -8.62
N LEU A 304 13.56 -13.26 -8.64
CA LEU A 304 13.09 -12.42 -9.74
C LEU A 304 14.14 -12.22 -10.83
N GLU A 305 15.37 -11.85 -10.46
CA GLU A 305 16.36 -11.42 -11.45
C GLU A 305 17.12 -12.58 -12.07
N HIS A 306 17.38 -13.63 -11.30
CA HIS A 306 18.06 -14.82 -11.77
C HIS A 306 17.10 -15.93 -12.22
N LEU A 307 16.08 -16.28 -11.42
CA LEU A 307 15.13 -17.33 -11.76
C LEU A 307 13.92 -16.83 -12.57
N ARG A 308 13.67 -15.52 -12.56
CA ARG A 308 12.55 -14.84 -13.26
C ARG A 308 11.18 -15.40 -12.91
N TRP A 309 10.98 -15.79 -11.68
CA TRP A 309 9.74 -16.38 -11.23
C TRP A 309 8.58 -15.37 -11.27
N SER A 310 7.54 -15.69 -12.04
CA SER A 310 6.44 -14.77 -12.36
C SER A 310 5.60 -14.31 -11.16
N LEU A 311 5.57 -15.08 -10.07
CA LEU A 311 4.84 -14.69 -8.85
C LEU A 311 5.56 -13.63 -8.01
N VAL A 312 6.85 -13.42 -8.18
CA VAL A 312 7.64 -12.52 -7.33
C VAL A 312 7.21 -11.05 -7.43
N PRO A 313 6.89 -10.49 -8.61
CA PRO A 313 6.37 -9.14 -8.71
C PRO A 313 5.04 -8.90 -7.98
N ALA A 314 4.19 -9.91 -7.90
CA ALA A 314 2.94 -9.85 -7.13
C ALA A 314 3.17 -10.01 -5.63
N LEU A 315 4.02 -10.96 -5.22
CA LEU A 315 4.32 -11.24 -3.81
C LEU A 315 5.23 -10.20 -3.16
N GLN A 316 6.16 -9.62 -3.92
CA GLN A 316 7.11 -8.57 -3.50
C GLN A 316 7.81 -8.90 -2.16
N PRO A 317 8.60 -10.00 -2.08
CA PRO A 317 9.18 -10.47 -0.83
C PRO A 317 10.02 -9.40 -0.11
N ALA A 318 10.75 -8.55 -0.86
CA ALA A 318 11.57 -7.47 -0.30
C ALA A 318 10.78 -6.44 0.54
N ARG A 319 9.44 -6.37 0.41
CA ARG A 319 8.59 -5.57 1.28
C ARG A 319 8.56 -6.07 2.73
N THR A 320 9.04 -7.28 3.00
CA THR A 320 9.26 -7.79 4.35
C THR A 320 10.23 -6.92 5.17
N LEU A 321 11.04 -6.06 4.52
CA LEU A 321 11.84 -5.02 5.18
C LEU A 321 11.02 -4.10 6.10
N VAL A 322 9.71 -3.98 5.91
CA VAL A 322 8.82 -3.23 6.80
C VAL A 322 8.93 -3.72 8.25
N TYR A 323 9.11 -5.02 8.46
CA TYR A 323 9.33 -5.60 9.80
C TYR A 323 10.67 -5.18 10.39
N THR A 324 11.72 -5.12 9.57
CA THR A 324 13.04 -4.66 10.03
C THR A 324 12.95 -3.25 10.57
N VAL A 325 12.30 -2.34 9.83
CA VAL A 325 12.19 -0.92 10.21
C VAL A 325 11.25 -0.74 11.40
N ALA A 326 10.06 -1.34 11.39
CA ALA A 326 9.09 -1.21 12.48
C ALA A 326 9.64 -1.77 13.81
N ILE A 327 10.29 -2.94 13.77
CA ILE A 327 10.88 -3.55 14.97
C ILE A 327 12.10 -2.74 15.42
N ALA A 328 12.95 -2.24 14.51
CA ALA A 328 14.06 -1.36 14.86
C ALA A 328 13.55 -0.13 15.63
N SER A 329 12.53 0.56 15.13
CA SER A 329 11.91 1.70 15.79
C SER A 329 11.38 1.32 17.18
N LEU A 330 10.69 0.18 17.31
CA LEU A 330 10.17 -0.32 18.57
C LEU A 330 11.29 -0.62 19.59
N VAL A 331 12.30 -1.42 19.21
CA VAL A 331 13.34 -1.85 20.16
C VAL A 331 14.28 -0.69 20.52
N CYS A 332 14.60 0.21 19.59
CA CYS A 332 15.36 1.42 19.87
C CYS A 332 14.59 2.34 20.82
N GLY A 333 13.28 2.53 20.60
CA GLY A 333 12.44 3.30 21.51
C GLY A 333 12.39 2.70 22.92
N VAL A 334 12.23 1.37 23.04
CA VAL A 334 12.29 0.68 24.36
C VAL A 334 13.66 0.86 25.00
N ALA A 335 14.76 0.75 24.25
CA ALA A 335 16.12 0.97 24.73
C ALA A 335 16.32 2.42 25.23
N GLY A 336 15.78 3.40 24.48
CA GLY A 336 15.79 4.82 24.87
C GLY A 336 15.09 5.08 26.20
N ILE A 337 13.88 4.53 26.39
CA ILE A 337 13.15 4.61 27.67
C ILE A 337 13.95 3.99 28.82
N ARG A 338 14.59 2.82 28.57
CA ARG A 338 15.41 2.15 29.59
C ARG A 338 16.68 2.94 29.95
N ALA A 339 17.35 3.52 28.95
CA ALA A 339 18.50 4.38 29.16
C ALA A 339 18.12 5.62 29.99
N ALA A 340 16.99 6.27 29.65
CA ALA A 340 16.48 7.41 30.42
C ALA A 340 16.16 7.03 31.89
N ALA A 341 15.50 5.91 32.09
CA ALA A 341 15.19 5.40 33.44
C ALA A 341 16.46 5.10 34.25
N ASN A 342 17.55 4.70 33.62
CA ASN A 342 18.86 4.46 34.18
C ASN A 342 19.74 5.72 34.30
N ARG A 343 19.18 6.91 34.11
CA ARG A 343 19.88 8.22 34.17
C ARG A 343 21.03 8.34 33.15
N ARG A 344 20.88 7.74 31.95
CA ARG A 344 21.85 7.82 30.83
C ARG A 344 21.27 8.69 29.70
N PRO A 345 21.21 10.03 29.87
CA PRO A 345 20.49 10.89 28.92
C PRO A 345 21.10 10.90 27.52
N ARG A 346 22.43 10.81 27.39
CA ARG A 346 23.10 10.75 26.06
C ARG A 346 22.75 9.46 25.30
N GLU A 347 22.73 8.31 25.99
CA GLU A 347 22.33 7.03 25.40
C GLU A 347 20.83 7.07 25.01
N ALA A 348 19.98 7.64 25.85
CA ALA A 348 18.56 7.81 25.54
C ALA A 348 18.33 8.70 24.31
N ALA A 349 19.02 9.86 24.26
CA ALA A 349 18.93 10.77 23.11
C ALA A 349 19.36 10.10 21.82
N TRP A 350 20.43 9.33 21.83
CA TRP A 350 20.88 8.55 20.68
C TRP A 350 19.80 7.57 20.17
N TRP A 351 19.21 6.78 21.07
CA TRP A 351 18.16 5.82 20.70
C TRP A 351 16.92 6.53 20.12
N PHE A 352 16.47 7.63 20.71
CA PHE A 352 15.34 8.40 20.18
C PHE A 352 15.66 9.09 18.85
N ALA A 353 16.90 9.55 18.67
CA ALA A 353 17.34 10.09 17.39
C ALA A 353 17.20 9.04 16.26
N LEU A 354 17.61 7.78 16.52
CA LEU A 354 17.44 6.68 15.56
C LEU A 354 15.96 6.41 15.24
N VAL A 355 15.07 6.47 16.23
CA VAL A 355 13.61 6.28 16.00
C VAL A 355 13.04 7.40 15.16
N LEU A 356 13.46 8.65 15.38
CA LEU A 356 12.91 9.84 14.71
C LEU A 356 13.52 10.11 13.34
N LEU A 357 14.70 9.54 13.04
CA LEU A 357 15.42 9.83 11.80
C LEU A 357 14.58 9.53 10.55
N ALA A 358 13.92 8.37 10.50
CA ALA A 358 13.12 7.95 9.35
C ALA A 358 11.86 8.81 9.16
N PRO A 359 10.98 9.01 10.18
CA PRO A 359 9.81 9.88 10.01
C PRO A 359 10.17 11.34 9.71
N LEU A 360 11.27 11.87 10.30
CA LEU A 360 11.72 13.23 9.99
C LEU A 360 12.22 13.37 8.54
N SER A 361 12.93 12.38 8.02
CA SER A 361 13.36 12.38 6.61
C SER A 361 12.18 12.32 5.64
N GLU A 362 11.12 11.60 6.01
CA GLU A 362 9.90 11.52 5.23
C GLU A 362 9.15 12.86 5.22
N MET A 363 8.98 13.50 6.36
CA MET A 363 8.37 14.84 6.44
C MET A 363 9.04 15.84 5.51
N ALA A 364 10.36 15.76 5.33
CA ALA A 364 11.12 16.63 4.45
C ALA A 364 10.93 16.30 2.95
N SER A 365 10.42 15.11 2.61
CA SER A 365 10.30 14.62 1.23
C SER A 365 8.87 14.61 0.70
N ILE A 366 7.85 14.84 1.53
CA ILE A 366 6.45 14.82 1.12
C ILE A 366 6.16 15.93 0.11
N THR A 367 5.90 15.52 -1.13
CA THR A 367 5.39 16.41 -2.17
C THR A 367 3.86 16.29 -2.19
N ILE A 368 3.18 17.24 -1.55
CA ILE A 368 1.72 17.31 -1.58
C ILE A 368 1.32 17.88 -2.96
N PRO A 369 0.43 17.19 -3.73
CA PRO A 369 -0.13 17.78 -4.94
C PRO A 369 -0.77 19.14 -4.62
N SER A 370 -0.70 20.06 -5.58
CA SER A 370 -1.28 21.39 -5.31
C SER A 370 -2.79 21.26 -5.13
N ARG A 371 -3.34 21.80 -4.07
CA ARG A 371 -4.81 21.84 -3.83
C ARG A 371 -5.59 22.39 -5.01
N SER A 372 -4.92 23.21 -5.84
CA SER A 372 -5.51 23.78 -7.04
C SER A 372 -5.75 22.75 -8.11
N THR A 373 -4.81 21.85 -8.34
CA THR A 373 -4.95 20.77 -9.32
C THR A 373 -6.00 19.75 -8.90
N GLU A 374 -6.04 19.37 -7.62
CA GLU A 374 -7.07 18.48 -7.10
C GLU A 374 -8.48 19.06 -7.31
N ALA A 375 -8.70 20.32 -6.96
CA ALA A 375 -9.98 20.99 -7.17
C ALA A 375 -10.37 21.07 -8.66
N ALA A 376 -9.40 21.29 -9.54
CA ALA A 376 -9.65 21.33 -10.98
C ALA A 376 -10.00 19.94 -11.54
N VAL A 377 -9.35 18.88 -11.05
CA VAL A 377 -9.69 17.50 -11.42
C VAL A 377 -11.09 17.14 -10.92
N ALA A 378 -11.42 17.45 -9.67
CA ALA A 378 -12.73 17.19 -9.09
C ALA A 378 -13.86 17.91 -9.87
N GLN A 379 -13.65 19.16 -10.29
CA GLN A 379 -14.60 19.88 -11.15
C GLN A 379 -14.81 19.18 -12.50
N MET A 380 -13.72 18.75 -13.13
CA MET A 380 -13.78 18.04 -14.42
C MET A 380 -14.44 16.67 -14.26
N ALA A 381 -14.12 15.94 -13.22
CA ALA A 381 -14.70 14.64 -12.91
C ALA A 381 -16.21 14.76 -12.64
N GLY A 382 -16.63 15.75 -11.85
CA GLY A 382 -18.04 16.03 -11.61
C GLY A 382 -18.80 16.48 -12.87
N TRP A 383 -18.15 17.18 -13.79
CA TRP A 383 -18.73 17.47 -15.10
C TRP A 383 -18.88 16.18 -15.93
N ALA A 384 -17.86 15.36 -16.02
CA ALA A 384 -17.89 14.12 -16.78
C ALA A 384 -18.97 13.15 -16.25
N ASP A 385 -19.09 13.00 -14.95
CA ASP A 385 -20.10 12.14 -14.32
C ASP A 385 -21.53 12.53 -14.70
N ARG A 386 -21.83 13.83 -14.83
CA ARG A 386 -23.17 14.36 -15.15
C ARG A 386 -23.45 14.46 -16.65
N ASN A 387 -22.43 14.63 -17.50
CA ASN A 387 -22.63 15.02 -18.90
C ASN A 387 -22.13 13.98 -19.92
N THR A 388 -21.59 12.84 -19.47
CA THR A 388 -21.09 11.80 -20.36
C THR A 388 -21.63 10.42 -19.99
N TRP A 389 -21.61 9.48 -20.91
CA TRP A 389 -22.07 8.12 -20.67
C TRP A 389 -21.12 7.37 -19.72
N GLY A 390 -21.65 6.44 -18.90
CA GLY A 390 -20.83 5.61 -18.00
C GLY A 390 -19.75 4.77 -18.69
N SER A 391 -19.94 4.46 -19.98
CA SER A 391 -18.99 3.76 -20.83
C SER A 391 -17.99 4.66 -21.57
N SER A 392 -18.06 5.99 -21.39
CA SER A 392 -17.18 6.94 -22.08
C SER A 392 -15.71 6.73 -21.73
N MET A 393 -14.86 6.83 -22.75
CA MET A 393 -13.40 6.67 -22.68
C MET A 393 -12.71 8.03 -22.81
N PHE A 394 -11.85 8.34 -21.88
CA PHE A 394 -11.06 9.58 -21.85
C PHE A 394 -9.57 9.31 -22.09
N LEU A 395 -8.90 10.20 -22.82
CA LEU A 395 -7.46 10.19 -23.01
C LEU A 395 -6.85 11.52 -22.57
N PHE A 396 -5.73 11.45 -21.86
CA PHE A 396 -4.95 12.56 -21.36
C PHE A 396 -3.55 12.56 -22.01
N PRO A 397 -3.39 12.94 -23.27
CA PRO A 397 -2.15 12.71 -24.02
C PRO A 397 -0.96 13.55 -23.53
N ASP A 398 -1.20 14.60 -22.75
CA ASP A 398 -0.18 15.45 -22.15
C ASP A 398 0.06 15.18 -20.66
N ALA A 399 -0.54 14.12 -20.10
CA ALA A 399 -0.42 13.81 -18.68
C ALA A 399 0.92 13.20 -18.30
N GLN A 400 1.53 12.41 -19.19
CA GLN A 400 2.76 11.67 -18.90
C GLN A 400 2.65 10.86 -17.59
N ARG A 401 3.55 11.11 -16.62
CA ARG A 401 3.58 10.41 -15.33
C ARG A 401 2.72 11.09 -14.25
N ALA A 402 1.90 12.07 -14.60
CA ALA A 402 1.03 12.74 -13.64
C ALA A 402 -0.05 11.79 -13.10
N LEU A 403 -0.50 12.05 -11.88
CA LEU A 403 -1.49 11.21 -11.18
C LEU A 403 -2.94 11.59 -11.50
N TYR A 404 -3.17 12.80 -12.02
CA TYR A 404 -4.53 13.31 -12.22
C TYR A 404 -5.44 12.48 -13.16
N PRO A 405 -4.96 11.70 -14.18
CA PRO A 405 -5.86 10.84 -14.93
C PRO A 405 -6.42 9.68 -14.10
N GLY A 406 -5.63 9.11 -13.17
CA GLY A 406 -6.08 8.08 -12.24
C GLY A 406 -7.08 8.63 -11.21
N ILE A 407 -6.86 9.86 -10.71
CA ILE A 407 -7.79 10.56 -9.83
C ILE A 407 -9.12 10.82 -10.58
N PHE A 408 -9.03 11.34 -11.81
CA PHE A 408 -10.20 11.56 -12.67
C PHE A 408 -11.01 10.28 -12.87
N ARG A 409 -10.35 9.16 -13.21
CA ARG A 409 -11.02 7.85 -13.37
C ARG A 409 -11.84 7.49 -12.15
N ALA A 410 -11.22 7.56 -10.97
CA ALA A 410 -11.82 7.21 -9.70
C ALA A 410 -12.98 8.15 -9.31
N GLU A 411 -12.87 9.46 -9.54
CA GLU A 411 -13.91 10.41 -9.15
C GLU A 411 -15.05 10.51 -10.18
N SER A 412 -14.75 10.32 -11.46
CA SER A 412 -15.75 10.42 -12.53
C SER A 412 -16.45 9.11 -12.86
N ARG A 413 -15.90 7.98 -12.44
CA ARG A 413 -16.32 6.64 -12.86
C ARG A 413 -16.33 6.47 -14.39
N ARG A 414 -15.39 7.13 -15.07
CA ARG A 414 -15.20 7.07 -16.51
C ARG A 414 -13.87 6.39 -16.84
N ALA A 415 -13.88 5.59 -17.89
CA ALA A 415 -12.70 4.88 -18.33
C ALA A 415 -11.62 5.84 -18.82
N VAL A 416 -10.36 5.54 -18.47
CA VAL A 416 -9.17 6.23 -18.98
C VAL A 416 -8.40 5.28 -19.87
N TRP A 417 -8.10 5.72 -21.10
CA TRP A 417 -7.44 4.89 -22.12
C TRP A 417 -6.12 4.30 -21.62
N VAL A 418 -5.28 5.15 -21.06
CA VAL A 418 -4.02 4.78 -20.41
C VAL A 418 -3.55 5.91 -19.51
N ASP A 419 -2.97 5.55 -18.38
CA ASP A 419 -2.28 6.46 -17.46
C ASP A 419 -1.06 5.78 -16.83
N TRP A 420 -0.22 6.54 -16.16
CA TRP A 420 0.97 5.99 -15.52
C TRP A 420 0.63 4.96 -14.43
N THR A 421 -0.41 5.24 -13.64
CA THR A 421 -0.77 4.40 -12.48
C THR A 421 -1.27 3.02 -12.92
N SER A 422 -2.08 2.94 -13.98
CA SER A 422 -2.63 1.68 -14.50
C SER A 422 -1.56 0.67 -14.90
N GLY A 423 -0.39 1.12 -15.34
CA GLY A 423 0.74 0.25 -15.65
C GLY A 423 1.26 -0.57 -14.45
N ALA A 424 0.92 -0.20 -13.21
CA ALA A 424 1.31 -0.98 -12.05
C ALA A 424 0.64 -2.38 -12.00
N GLN A 425 -0.45 -2.59 -12.73
CA GLN A 425 -1.13 -3.89 -12.82
C GLN A 425 -0.34 -4.96 -13.57
N MET A 426 0.66 -4.59 -14.37
CA MET A 426 1.54 -5.56 -15.04
C MET A 426 2.30 -6.49 -14.07
N LYS A 427 2.27 -6.19 -12.76
CA LYS A 427 2.79 -7.09 -11.71
C LYS A 427 1.93 -8.35 -11.56
N TYR A 428 0.65 -8.25 -11.91
CA TYR A 428 -0.35 -9.29 -11.69
C TYR A 428 -0.75 -9.98 -13.00
N PHE A 429 -0.76 -9.24 -14.12
CA PHE A 429 -1.26 -9.70 -15.41
C PHE A 429 -0.27 -9.39 -16.53
N GLU A 430 0.16 -10.39 -17.27
CA GLU A 430 1.09 -10.23 -18.40
C GLU A 430 0.42 -9.52 -19.58
N SER A 431 -0.82 -9.88 -19.89
CA SER A 431 -1.62 -9.26 -20.95
C SER A 431 -1.79 -7.76 -20.75
N VAL A 432 -2.05 -7.33 -19.50
CA VAL A 432 -2.15 -5.91 -19.13
C VAL A 432 -0.84 -5.17 -19.40
N GLY A 433 0.29 -5.80 -19.15
CA GLY A 433 1.60 -5.19 -19.39
C GLY A 433 1.79 -4.81 -20.85
N GLN A 434 1.49 -5.75 -21.76
CA GLN A 434 1.62 -5.53 -23.19
C GLN A 434 0.61 -4.48 -23.70
N GLU A 435 -0.66 -4.62 -23.33
CA GLU A 435 -1.71 -3.70 -23.76
C GLU A 435 -1.45 -2.28 -23.23
N TRP A 436 -1.08 -2.14 -21.95
CA TRP A 436 -0.70 -0.86 -21.38
C TRP A 436 0.45 -0.20 -22.13
N TRP A 437 1.48 -0.98 -22.51
CA TRP A 437 2.65 -0.47 -23.23
C TRP A 437 2.29 0.02 -24.61
N ASP A 438 1.47 -0.74 -25.37
CA ASP A 438 1.04 -0.36 -26.68
C ASP A 438 0.19 0.92 -26.67
N ARG A 439 -0.77 1.02 -25.73
CA ARG A 439 -1.54 2.23 -25.49
C ARG A 439 -0.66 3.41 -25.09
N TRP A 440 0.31 3.18 -24.19
CA TRP A 440 1.25 4.20 -23.72
C TRP A 440 2.11 4.75 -24.85
N ARG A 441 2.75 3.89 -25.65
CA ARG A 441 3.59 4.31 -26.78
C ARG A 441 2.81 5.04 -27.86
N ALA A 442 1.58 4.61 -28.12
CA ALA A 442 0.74 5.24 -29.14
C ALA A 442 0.30 6.66 -28.75
N THR A 443 0.15 6.95 -27.45
CA THR A 443 -0.50 8.18 -26.99
C THR A 443 0.38 9.11 -26.16
N MET A 444 1.38 8.59 -25.44
CA MET A 444 2.24 9.39 -24.56
C MET A 444 3.56 9.76 -25.23
N ALA A 445 3.98 11.00 -25.05
CA ALA A 445 5.27 11.50 -25.51
C ALA A 445 5.96 12.30 -24.43
N PRO A 446 7.31 12.42 -24.46
CA PRO A 446 8.05 13.25 -23.52
C PRO A 446 7.59 14.71 -23.53
N GLN A 447 7.23 15.22 -24.69
CA GLN A 447 6.61 16.54 -24.88
C GLN A 447 5.36 16.39 -25.73
N PHE A 448 4.26 16.99 -25.28
CA PHE A 448 3.02 17.04 -26.04
C PHE A 448 3.13 18.02 -27.20
N SER A 449 2.59 17.62 -28.36
CA SER A 449 2.37 18.50 -29.53
C SER A 449 1.01 18.18 -30.12
N SER A 450 0.26 19.20 -30.53
CA SER A 450 -1.05 19.03 -31.20
C SER A 450 -0.95 18.24 -32.51
N GLN A 451 0.22 18.25 -33.18
CA GLN A 451 0.51 17.46 -34.40
C GLN A 451 0.42 15.94 -34.16
N ARG A 452 0.43 15.49 -32.91
CA ARG A 452 0.28 14.06 -32.54
C ARG A 452 -1.17 13.64 -32.32
N LEU A 453 -2.11 14.57 -32.31
CA LEU A 453 -3.54 14.24 -32.10
C LEU A 453 -4.16 13.47 -33.30
N PRO A 454 -3.90 13.81 -34.59
CA PRO A 454 -4.52 13.13 -35.70
C PRO A 454 -4.45 11.60 -35.66
N PRO A 455 -3.29 10.95 -35.46
CA PRO A 455 -3.26 9.49 -35.36
C PRO A 455 -4.04 8.93 -34.16
N MET A 456 -4.21 9.69 -33.06
CA MET A 456 -4.99 9.26 -31.91
C MET A 456 -6.50 9.34 -32.13
N LEU A 457 -6.97 10.13 -33.10
CA LEU A 457 -8.40 10.26 -33.41
C LEU A 457 -8.99 8.97 -34.01
N SER A 458 -8.19 8.04 -34.49
CA SER A 458 -8.63 6.70 -34.96
C SER A 458 -8.86 5.73 -33.79
N LEU A 459 -8.35 6.04 -32.58
CA LEU A 459 -8.55 5.21 -31.39
C LEU A 459 -10.00 5.30 -30.88
N PRO A 460 -10.50 4.28 -30.17
CA PRO A 460 -11.86 4.24 -29.63
C PRO A 460 -11.98 5.12 -28.38
N ILE A 461 -11.66 6.39 -28.53
CA ILE A 461 -11.68 7.43 -27.49
C ILE A 461 -12.83 8.38 -27.77
N ASP A 462 -13.57 8.73 -26.71
CA ASP A 462 -14.72 9.61 -26.80
C ASP A 462 -14.35 11.05 -26.46
N TYR A 463 -13.41 11.25 -25.51
CA TYR A 463 -13.00 12.59 -25.05
C TYR A 463 -11.49 12.71 -24.91
N PHE A 464 -10.94 13.85 -25.32
CA PHE A 464 -9.54 14.23 -25.14
C PHE A 464 -9.45 15.33 -24.10
N VAL A 465 -8.62 15.13 -23.09
CA VAL A 465 -8.33 16.11 -22.03
C VAL A 465 -6.93 16.64 -22.20
N LEU A 466 -6.81 17.97 -22.27
CA LEU A 466 -5.52 18.65 -22.34
C LEU A 466 -5.37 19.62 -21.16
N LYS A 467 -4.14 19.86 -20.76
CA LYS A 467 -3.85 20.99 -19.87
C LYS A 467 -4.25 22.29 -20.56
N ARG A 468 -4.71 23.27 -19.80
CA ARG A 468 -5.13 24.59 -20.32
C ARG A 468 -4.03 25.25 -21.17
N ALA A 469 -2.76 25.05 -20.81
CA ALA A 469 -1.62 25.55 -21.58
C ALA A 469 -1.50 24.97 -22.99
N ASN A 470 -2.09 23.78 -23.24
CA ASN A 470 -2.11 23.08 -24.50
C ASN A 470 -3.46 23.21 -25.24
N GLN A 471 -4.29 24.20 -24.89
CA GLN A 471 -5.59 24.43 -25.50
C GLN A 471 -5.44 24.64 -27.01
N LEU A 472 -6.32 23.99 -27.78
CA LEU A 472 -6.36 24.12 -29.23
C LEU A 472 -7.04 25.44 -29.65
N ALA A 473 -6.42 26.20 -30.52
CA ALA A 473 -6.89 27.55 -30.91
C ALA A 473 -8.23 27.52 -31.67
N ASN A 474 -8.45 26.50 -32.50
CA ASN A 474 -9.55 26.48 -33.48
C ASN A 474 -10.62 25.45 -33.18
N VAL A 475 -10.65 24.90 -31.97
CA VAL A 475 -11.64 23.91 -31.56
C VAL A 475 -12.25 24.33 -30.22
N ARG A 476 -13.58 24.39 -30.15
CA ARG A 476 -14.28 24.75 -28.92
C ARG A 476 -14.28 23.55 -27.96
N PRO A 477 -13.79 23.69 -26.72
CA PRO A 477 -13.89 22.62 -25.73
C PRO A 477 -15.34 22.47 -25.25
N VAL A 478 -15.74 21.24 -24.92
CA VAL A 478 -17.03 20.92 -24.29
C VAL A 478 -17.01 21.21 -22.78
N PHE A 479 -15.82 21.26 -22.18
CA PHE A 479 -15.60 21.70 -20.81
C PHE A 479 -14.24 22.42 -20.71
N ALA A 480 -14.18 23.42 -19.86
CA ALA A 480 -12.94 24.10 -19.53
C ALA A 480 -12.99 24.64 -18.10
N ASN A 481 -11.87 24.50 -17.40
CA ASN A 481 -11.60 25.16 -16.13
C ASN A 481 -10.20 25.83 -16.16
N ARG A 482 -9.68 26.25 -15.01
CA ARG A 482 -8.39 26.96 -14.96
C ARG A 482 -7.18 26.09 -15.36
N GLU A 483 -7.25 24.75 -15.24
CA GLU A 483 -6.11 23.83 -15.51
C GLU A 483 -6.34 22.91 -16.69
N PHE A 484 -7.58 22.56 -17.02
CA PHE A 484 -7.92 21.57 -18.03
C PHE A 484 -8.95 22.06 -19.02
N VAL A 485 -8.89 21.51 -20.23
CA VAL A 485 -9.89 21.62 -21.28
C VAL A 485 -10.23 20.23 -21.80
N VAL A 486 -11.50 19.98 -22.08
CA VAL A 486 -12.01 18.69 -22.62
C VAL A 486 -12.61 18.93 -24.01
N TYR A 487 -12.24 18.08 -24.94
CA TYR A 487 -12.74 18.09 -26.31
C TYR A 487 -13.49 16.78 -26.61
N ASP A 488 -14.61 16.89 -27.29
CA ASP A 488 -15.27 15.73 -27.90
C ASP A 488 -14.45 15.22 -29.09
N ALA A 489 -14.27 13.90 -29.20
CA ALA A 489 -13.49 13.30 -30.28
C ALA A 489 -14.15 13.48 -31.64
N ALA A 490 -15.49 13.56 -31.74
CA ALA A 490 -16.19 13.81 -32.98
C ALA A 490 -15.92 15.23 -33.49
N ASP A 491 -15.88 16.23 -32.61
CA ASP A 491 -15.55 17.60 -32.94
C ASP A 491 -14.09 17.71 -33.42
N LEU A 492 -13.16 17.01 -32.77
CA LEU A 492 -11.76 16.97 -33.22
C LEU A 492 -11.58 16.31 -34.58
N ARG A 493 -12.32 15.22 -34.88
CA ARG A 493 -12.29 14.55 -36.19
C ARG A 493 -12.84 15.42 -37.31
N SER A 494 -13.78 16.31 -37.00
CA SER A 494 -14.37 17.25 -37.97
C SER A 494 -13.56 18.53 -38.16
N ALA A 495 -12.62 18.84 -37.27
CA ALA A 495 -11.86 20.07 -37.27
C ALA A 495 -10.86 20.17 -38.44
N PRO A 496 -10.97 21.17 -39.32
CA PRO A 496 -10.06 21.32 -40.49
C PRO A 496 -8.58 21.48 -40.08
N ALA A 497 -8.33 22.06 -38.93
CA ALA A 497 -6.97 22.34 -38.43
C ALA A 497 -6.20 21.08 -37.96
N LEU A 498 -6.86 19.93 -37.87
CA LEU A 498 -6.28 18.67 -37.45
C LEU A 498 -6.26 17.61 -38.58
N ARG A 499 -6.76 17.97 -39.75
CA ARG A 499 -6.65 17.20 -41.00
C ARG A 499 -5.36 17.57 -41.73
#